data_1fe7ff9da63ade7161fd45e64acd5e0b
#
_entry.id   1fe7ff9da63ade7161fd45e64acd5e0b
#
_cell.length_a   1.000
_cell.length_b   1.000
_cell.length_c   1.000
_cell.angle_alpha   90.00
_cell.angle_beta   90.00
_cell.angle_gamma   90.00
#
_symmetry.space_group_name_H-M   'P 1'
#
loop_
_entity.id
_entity.type
_entity.pdbx_description
1 polymer ?
#
loop_
_entity_poly.entity_id
_entity_poly.type
_entity_poly.pdbx_seq_one_letter_code
_entity_poly.pdbx_strand_id
1 'polypeptide(L)'
;VLLDNAGLEKYRTSPSGPEVHSFTLESSPDASLATRDVVARACDQRMKITGADNVWLVTDHLDKDELRKNFPTIESKLNQFELSLGRDPLPVAPAAHYMVGGLSVDIDGRALMSNGEVMKGLYAIGEVACTGMHGANRLASNSLLEAVVFANRAADHFISQPNNDLQEVPKWRAEGMQELEEHAPLIRDLETLRKTMTDDVGIVRSFNRLERAKRMLTLLSKEVDLIWRRSIPTRDLIELRNLVLVATHITEDALNRKENRGLHWNKDLI
;
A
#
# COMPACT_ATOMS: atom_id res chain seq x y z
N VAL A 1 13.97 18.31 6.40
CA VAL A 1 13.86 18.79 5.00
C VAL A 1 14.07 17.62 4.05
N LEU A 2 13.35 17.62 2.92
CA LEU A 2 13.48 16.58 1.87
C LEU A 2 14.24 17.13 0.67
N LEU A 3 15.28 16.40 0.27
CA LEU A 3 16.16 16.73 -0.86
C LEU A 3 16.22 15.56 -1.84
N ASP A 4 16.35 15.84 -3.13
CA ASP A 4 16.80 14.86 -4.12
C ASP A 4 18.35 14.81 -4.16
N ASN A 5 18.93 13.96 -4.99
CA ASN A 5 20.38 13.84 -5.09
C ASN A 5 21.06 15.16 -5.44
N ALA A 6 20.51 15.92 -6.38
CA ALA A 6 21.07 17.20 -6.79
C ALA A 6 20.95 18.27 -5.70
N GLY A 7 19.84 18.30 -4.97
CA GLY A 7 19.62 19.17 -3.82
C GLY A 7 20.57 18.84 -2.67
N LEU A 8 20.82 17.56 -2.41
CA LEU A 8 21.76 17.12 -1.37
C LEU A 8 23.22 17.53 -1.71
N GLU A 9 23.64 17.41 -2.95
CA GLU A 9 24.97 17.86 -3.38
C GLU A 9 25.13 19.37 -3.24
N LYS A 10 24.13 20.16 -3.66
CA LYS A 10 24.11 21.61 -3.49
C LYS A 10 24.16 21.99 -2.01
N TYR A 11 23.39 21.35 -1.17
CA TYR A 11 23.38 21.61 0.27
C TYR A 11 24.76 21.38 0.90
N ARG A 12 25.44 20.28 0.55
CA ARG A 12 26.78 19.97 1.09
C ARG A 12 27.85 20.97 0.72
N THR A 13 27.67 21.73 -0.36
CA THR A 13 28.63 22.72 -0.88
C THR A 13 28.19 24.16 -0.65
N SER A 14 26.97 24.39 -0.15
CA SER A 14 26.38 25.73 0.06
C SER A 14 26.45 26.13 1.53
N PRO A 15 26.67 27.41 1.83
CA PRO A 15 26.51 27.95 3.18
C PRO A 15 25.04 28.11 3.59
N SER A 16 24.09 27.93 2.68
CA SER A 16 22.65 28.05 2.93
C SER A 16 22.09 26.82 3.61
N GLY A 17 21.02 26.98 4.41
CA GLY A 17 20.32 25.85 5.02
C GLY A 17 19.69 24.91 3.99
N PRO A 18 19.27 23.69 4.40
CA PRO A 18 18.74 22.69 3.48
C PRO A 18 17.40 23.09 2.85
N GLU A 19 16.65 24.00 3.46
CA GLU A 19 15.29 24.42 3.05
C GLU A 19 15.28 24.98 1.63
N VAL A 20 16.26 25.81 1.27
CA VAL A 20 16.34 26.46 -0.05
C VAL A 20 16.65 25.49 -1.20
N HIS A 21 17.08 24.28 -0.87
CA HIS A 21 17.41 23.22 -1.81
C HIS A 21 16.32 22.16 -1.91
N SER A 22 15.21 22.31 -1.17
CA SER A 22 14.14 21.34 -1.12
C SER A 22 13.28 21.39 -2.39
N PHE A 23 13.19 20.23 -3.07
CA PHE A 23 12.30 20.09 -4.23
C PHE A 23 10.82 20.22 -3.87
N THR A 24 10.45 20.04 -2.61
CA THR A 24 9.06 20.15 -2.15
C THR A 24 8.53 21.59 -2.20
N LEU A 25 9.40 22.59 -2.30
CA LEU A 25 9.02 23.99 -2.56
C LEU A 25 8.28 24.17 -3.89
N GLU A 26 8.56 23.33 -4.88
CA GLU A 26 7.85 23.35 -6.17
C GLU A 26 6.37 22.94 -6.03
N SER A 27 6.02 22.21 -4.96
CA SER A 27 4.68 21.67 -4.72
C SER A 27 3.88 22.43 -3.67
N SER A 28 4.55 23.11 -2.74
CA SER A 28 3.91 23.88 -1.65
C SER A 28 4.88 24.89 -1.05
N PRO A 29 4.40 26.08 -0.66
CA PRO A 29 5.20 27.05 0.10
C PRO A 29 5.63 26.51 1.48
N ASP A 30 4.87 25.58 2.07
CA ASP A 30 5.21 24.90 3.31
C ASP A 30 6.28 23.81 3.13
N ALA A 31 6.72 23.57 1.90
CA ALA A 31 7.76 22.63 1.53
C ALA A 31 7.58 21.24 2.17
N SER A 32 8.58 20.79 2.94
CA SER A 32 8.55 19.48 3.62
C SER A 32 7.58 19.41 4.81
N LEU A 33 6.99 20.54 5.23
CA LEU A 33 5.98 20.62 6.29
C LEU A 33 4.55 20.64 5.75
N ALA A 34 4.36 20.62 4.43
CA ALA A 34 3.06 20.49 3.82
C ALA A 34 2.37 19.19 4.24
N THR A 35 1.08 19.05 3.94
CA THR A 35 0.31 17.85 4.28
C THR A 35 0.91 16.60 3.65
N ARG A 36 0.76 15.44 4.32
CA ARG A 36 1.43 14.18 3.91
C ARG A 36 1.14 13.77 2.48
N ASP A 37 -0.07 14.00 2.00
CA ASP A 37 -0.47 13.68 0.63
C ASP A 37 0.27 14.55 -0.40
N VAL A 38 0.48 15.84 -0.11
CA VAL A 38 1.28 16.75 -0.95
C VAL A 38 2.74 16.32 -0.98
N VAL A 39 3.33 16.09 0.19
CA VAL A 39 4.73 15.66 0.32
C VAL A 39 4.94 14.30 -0.35
N ALA A 40 4.04 13.33 -0.14
CA ALA A 40 4.15 12.02 -0.75
C ALA A 40 4.07 12.08 -2.28
N ARG A 41 3.17 12.91 -2.85
CA ARG A 41 3.09 13.14 -4.30
C ARG A 41 4.36 13.80 -4.84
N ALA A 42 4.92 14.79 -4.15
CA ALA A 42 6.15 15.45 -4.54
C ALA A 42 7.34 14.47 -4.57
N CYS A 43 7.48 13.62 -3.54
CA CYS A 43 8.51 12.59 -3.48
C CYS A 43 8.35 11.57 -4.62
N ASP A 44 7.16 11.01 -4.80
CA ASP A 44 6.87 10.03 -5.86
C ASP A 44 7.17 10.60 -7.26
N GLN A 45 6.76 11.84 -7.51
CA GLN A 45 7.02 12.51 -8.77
C GLN A 45 8.52 12.77 -8.98
N ARG A 46 9.23 13.23 -7.94
CA ARG A 46 10.68 13.47 -8.02
C ARG A 46 11.45 12.18 -8.28
N MET A 47 11.14 11.10 -7.59
CA MET A 47 11.74 9.79 -7.80
C MET A 47 11.50 9.29 -9.24
N LYS A 48 10.29 9.43 -9.76
CA LYS A 48 9.96 9.04 -11.15
C LYS A 48 10.66 9.88 -12.22
N ILE A 49 10.89 11.18 -11.97
CA ILE A 49 11.63 12.06 -12.90
C ILE A 49 13.13 11.72 -12.90
N THR A 50 13.71 11.49 -11.72
CA THR A 50 15.15 11.27 -11.56
C THR A 50 15.58 9.81 -11.78
N GLY A 51 14.62 8.86 -11.71
CA GLY A 51 14.89 7.42 -11.70
C GLY A 51 15.50 6.91 -10.39
N ALA A 52 15.48 7.73 -9.32
CA ALA A 52 16.00 7.34 -8.01
C ALA A 52 14.99 6.49 -7.24
N ASP A 53 15.50 5.56 -6.42
CA ASP A 53 14.66 4.71 -5.56
C ASP A 53 14.26 5.39 -4.25
N ASN A 54 14.86 6.54 -3.93
CA ASN A 54 14.59 7.31 -2.71
C ASN A 54 14.84 8.81 -2.89
N VAL A 55 14.36 9.58 -1.94
CA VAL A 55 14.79 10.96 -1.64
C VAL A 55 15.47 11.00 -0.27
N TRP A 56 16.07 12.11 0.11
CA TRP A 56 16.86 12.23 1.34
C TRP A 56 16.14 13.09 2.37
N LEU A 57 15.93 12.55 3.56
CA LEU A 57 15.50 13.30 4.73
C LEU A 57 16.73 13.82 5.46
N VAL A 58 16.92 15.14 5.44
CA VAL A 58 18.03 15.85 6.08
C VAL A 58 17.53 16.47 7.38
N THR A 59 18.23 16.20 8.48
CA THR A 59 17.86 16.62 9.84
C THR A 59 19.04 17.22 10.62
N ASP A 60 20.22 17.39 10.02
CA ASP A 60 21.45 17.86 10.65
C ASP A 60 21.41 19.34 11.07
N HIS A 61 20.44 20.11 10.57
CA HIS A 61 20.13 21.49 10.97
C HIS A 61 19.27 21.57 12.24
N LEU A 62 18.82 20.44 12.78
CA LEU A 62 18.00 20.36 14.00
C LEU A 62 18.86 19.92 15.20
N ASP A 63 18.37 20.22 16.42
CA ASP A 63 19.04 19.79 17.65
C ASP A 63 19.03 18.24 17.77
N LYS A 64 20.25 17.67 17.87
CA LYS A 64 20.45 16.22 17.88
C LYS A 64 19.92 15.55 19.14
N ASP A 65 20.05 16.22 20.28
CA ASP A 65 19.64 15.65 21.56
C ASP A 65 18.12 15.67 21.69
N GLU A 66 17.48 16.71 21.18
CA GLU A 66 16.03 16.78 21.07
C GLU A 66 15.47 15.72 20.12
N LEU A 67 16.09 15.52 18.95
CA LEU A 67 15.70 14.46 18.00
C LEU A 67 15.78 13.08 18.63
N ARG A 68 16.88 12.75 19.31
CA ARG A 68 17.06 11.45 19.98
C ARG A 68 16.07 11.23 21.12
N LYS A 69 15.79 12.27 21.88
CA LYS A 69 14.81 12.23 22.97
C LYS A 69 13.39 12.00 22.45
N ASN A 70 13.01 12.65 21.35
CA ASN A 70 11.66 12.58 20.80
C ASN A 70 11.44 11.32 19.92
N PHE A 71 12.51 10.77 19.32
CA PHE A 71 12.43 9.65 18.39
C PHE A 71 13.37 8.48 18.73
N PRO A 72 13.37 7.98 19.98
CA PRO A 72 14.35 6.97 20.45
C PRO A 72 14.28 5.66 19.68
N THR A 73 13.08 5.23 19.28
CA THR A 73 12.88 4.00 18.51
C THR A 73 13.43 4.11 17.10
N ILE A 74 13.30 5.27 16.46
CA ILE A 74 13.86 5.53 15.12
C ILE A 74 15.38 5.54 15.20
N GLU A 75 15.95 6.26 16.15
CA GLU A 75 17.41 6.31 16.37
C GLU A 75 17.98 4.91 16.60
N SER A 76 17.34 4.09 17.46
CA SER A 76 17.76 2.71 17.70
C SER A 76 17.76 1.84 16.45
N LYS A 77 16.77 2.00 15.57
CA LYS A 77 16.73 1.27 14.30
C LYS A 77 17.77 1.78 13.31
N LEU A 78 17.98 3.08 13.22
CA LEU A 78 18.98 3.68 12.34
C LEU A 78 20.40 3.26 12.70
N ASN A 79 20.70 3.15 13.99
CA ASN A 79 22.01 2.71 14.46
C ASN A 79 22.37 1.28 14.02
N GLN A 80 21.41 0.42 13.69
CA GLN A 80 21.65 -0.91 13.11
C GLN A 80 22.24 -0.81 11.68
N PHE A 81 22.06 0.33 11.02
CA PHE A 81 22.58 0.63 9.68
C PHE A 81 23.70 1.67 9.72
N GLU A 82 24.27 1.95 10.89
CA GLU A 82 25.31 2.98 11.11
C GLU A 82 24.86 4.41 10.77
N LEU A 83 23.55 4.65 10.70
CA LEU A 83 22.91 5.95 10.48
C LEU A 83 22.42 6.56 11.79
N SER A 84 22.34 7.90 11.86
CA SER A 84 21.87 8.62 13.04
C SER A 84 21.10 9.89 12.66
N LEU A 85 20.01 10.18 13.41
CA LEU A 85 19.27 11.43 13.32
C LEU A 85 20.19 12.62 13.64
N GLY A 86 20.01 13.72 12.90
CA GLY A 86 20.80 14.94 13.09
C GLY A 86 22.26 14.84 12.65
N ARG A 87 22.66 13.74 11.99
CA ARG A 87 24.00 13.56 11.44
C ARG A 87 23.96 13.18 9.95
N ASP A 88 23.20 12.15 9.62
CA ASP A 88 23.24 11.55 8.30
C ASP A 88 21.97 11.88 7.50
N PRO A 89 22.06 12.12 6.19
CA PRO A 89 20.92 12.10 5.31
C PRO A 89 20.30 10.70 5.30
N LEU A 90 19.01 10.60 5.54
CA LEU A 90 18.30 9.33 5.61
C LEU A 90 17.56 9.05 4.30
N PRO A 91 17.76 7.86 3.67
CA PRO A 91 16.99 7.50 2.50
C PRO A 91 15.53 7.24 2.90
N VAL A 92 14.60 7.92 2.23
CA VAL A 92 13.16 7.77 2.47
C VAL A 92 12.42 7.68 1.14
N ALA A 93 11.36 6.89 1.13
CA ALA A 93 10.44 6.79 0.00
C ALA A 93 9.00 6.76 0.52
N PRO A 94 8.04 7.35 -0.22
CA PRO A 94 6.64 7.19 0.12
C PRO A 94 6.21 5.74 -0.09
N ALA A 95 5.42 5.21 0.83
CA ALA A 95 4.92 3.84 0.77
C ALA A 95 3.42 3.80 1.07
N ALA A 96 2.72 2.82 0.49
CA ALA A 96 1.35 2.51 0.88
C ALA A 96 1.35 2.05 2.35
N HIS A 97 0.39 2.58 3.13
CA HIS A 97 0.28 2.27 4.56
C HIS A 97 -1.04 1.58 4.90
N TYR A 98 -2.13 1.99 4.29
CA TYR A 98 -3.47 1.47 4.54
C TYR A 98 -4.28 1.46 3.25
N MET A 99 -5.01 0.37 3.02
CA MET A 99 -5.92 0.26 1.88
C MET A 99 -7.31 0.73 2.30
N VAL A 100 -7.85 1.73 1.59
CA VAL A 100 -9.23 2.18 1.73
C VAL A 100 -10.08 1.49 0.67
N GLY A 101 -11.17 0.85 1.09
CA GLY A 101 -11.99 0.00 0.23
C GLY A 101 -12.05 -1.43 0.78
N GLY A 102 -12.36 -2.39 -0.05
CA GLY A 102 -12.46 -3.80 0.32
C GLY A 102 -13.86 -4.35 0.11
N LEU A 103 -14.22 -5.41 0.84
CA LEU A 103 -15.54 -6.02 0.78
C LEU A 103 -16.58 -5.09 1.40
N SER A 104 -17.62 -4.73 0.63
CA SER A 104 -18.74 -3.96 1.16
C SER A 104 -19.45 -4.74 2.27
N VAL A 105 -19.69 -4.09 3.39
CA VAL A 105 -20.32 -4.71 4.55
C VAL A 105 -21.45 -3.83 5.09
N ASP A 106 -22.39 -4.48 5.78
CA ASP A 106 -23.37 -3.76 6.58
C ASP A 106 -22.84 -3.39 7.98
N ILE A 107 -23.71 -2.84 8.82
CA ILE A 107 -23.35 -2.35 10.16
C ILE A 107 -22.89 -3.48 11.12
N ASP A 108 -23.19 -4.74 10.84
CA ASP A 108 -22.79 -5.91 11.62
C ASP A 108 -21.59 -6.66 10.97
N GLY A 109 -20.93 -6.05 9.98
CA GLY A 109 -19.78 -6.62 9.30
C GLY A 109 -20.13 -7.76 8.34
N ARG A 110 -21.41 -7.98 8.00
CA ARG A 110 -21.81 -9.01 7.04
C ARG A 110 -21.50 -8.54 5.61
N ALA A 111 -20.83 -9.39 4.84
CA ALA A 111 -20.50 -9.06 3.46
C ALA A 111 -21.75 -8.89 2.58
N LEU A 112 -21.72 -7.88 1.71
CA LEU A 112 -22.80 -7.56 0.78
C LEU A 112 -22.44 -8.00 -0.63
N MET A 113 -23.42 -8.53 -1.34
CA MET A 113 -23.35 -8.77 -2.79
C MET A 113 -23.53 -7.46 -3.56
N SER A 114 -23.25 -7.46 -4.87
CA SER A 114 -23.37 -6.29 -5.74
C SER A 114 -24.81 -5.70 -5.81
N ASN A 115 -25.82 -6.49 -5.55
CA ASN A 115 -27.23 -6.08 -5.46
C ASN A 115 -27.63 -5.53 -4.07
N GLY A 116 -26.68 -5.47 -3.11
CA GLY A 116 -26.89 -5.02 -1.74
C GLY A 116 -27.45 -6.10 -0.78
N GLU A 117 -27.69 -7.31 -1.26
CA GLU A 117 -28.12 -8.41 -0.38
C GLU A 117 -26.95 -8.97 0.43
N VAL A 118 -27.26 -9.46 1.65
CA VAL A 118 -26.27 -10.07 2.53
C VAL A 118 -25.83 -11.43 2.00
N MET A 119 -24.52 -11.62 1.89
CA MET A 119 -23.91 -12.93 1.63
C MET A 119 -23.93 -13.74 2.93
N LYS A 120 -24.79 -14.76 3.00
CA LYS A 120 -24.97 -15.56 4.22
C LYS A 120 -23.68 -16.26 4.64
N GLY A 121 -23.34 -16.15 5.93
CA GLY A 121 -22.19 -16.83 6.51
C GLY A 121 -20.83 -16.18 6.25
N LEU A 122 -20.78 -15.03 5.54
CA LEU A 122 -19.54 -14.30 5.29
C LEU A 122 -19.55 -12.96 6.01
N TYR A 123 -18.49 -12.71 6.78
CA TYR A 123 -18.21 -11.45 7.47
C TYR A 123 -16.86 -10.90 7.03
N ALA A 124 -16.72 -9.58 7.01
CA ALA A 124 -15.46 -8.90 6.82
C ALA A 124 -15.33 -7.74 7.82
N ILE A 125 -14.19 -7.67 8.50
CA ILE A 125 -13.92 -6.68 9.55
C ILE A 125 -12.49 -6.16 9.42
N GLY A 126 -12.24 -4.93 9.87
CA GLY A 126 -10.94 -4.28 9.77
C GLY A 126 -10.61 -3.86 8.35
N GLU A 127 -9.33 -3.82 7.98
CA GLU A 127 -8.83 -3.25 6.72
C GLU A 127 -9.41 -3.91 5.45
N VAL A 128 -9.80 -5.18 5.53
CA VAL A 128 -10.42 -5.90 4.40
C VAL A 128 -11.86 -5.46 4.12
N ALA A 129 -12.50 -4.79 5.08
CA ALA A 129 -13.89 -4.36 5.01
C ALA A 129 -14.02 -2.92 4.48
N CYS A 130 -15.02 -2.70 3.64
CA CYS A 130 -15.46 -1.37 3.24
C CYS A 130 -16.76 -1.00 3.97
N THR A 131 -16.62 -0.39 5.14
CA THR A 131 -17.74 0.09 5.96
C THR A 131 -18.28 1.46 5.50
N GLY A 132 -17.52 2.16 4.63
CA GLY A 132 -17.76 3.54 4.25
C GLY A 132 -17.19 4.59 5.21
N MET A 133 -16.73 4.21 6.40
CA MET A 133 -16.21 5.12 7.43
C MET A 133 -15.01 5.96 6.95
N HIS A 134 -14.13 5.36 6.18
CA HIS A 134 -12.90 6.03 5.73
C HIS A 134 -13.08 6.90 4.48
N GLY A 135 -14.19 6.75 3.77
CA GLY A 135 -14.42 7.50 2.53
C GLY A 135 -13.29 7.31 1.53
N ALA A 136 -12.80 8.42 0.97
CA ALA A 136 -11.71 8.41 -0.01
C ALA A 136 -10.31 8.60 0.60
N ASN A 137 -10.22 8.90 1.89
CA ASN A 137 -8.96 9.05 2.62
C ASN A 137 -9.18 8.83 4.12
N ARG A 138 -8.50 7.84 4.67
CA ARG A 138 -8.62 7.47 6.08
C ARG A 138 -8.07 8.55 7.01
N LEU A 139 -8.84 8.92 8.03
CA LEU A 139 -8.34 9.73 9.14
C LEU A 139 -7.44 8.86 10.05
N ALA A 140 -6.31 9.42 10.46
CA ALA A 140 -5.34 8.73 11.33
C ALA A 140 -6.01 8.17 12.60
N SER A 141 -5.54 7.01 13.04
CA SER A 141 -6.00 6.25 14.22
C SER A 141 -7.38 5.58 14.13
N ASN A 142 -8.20 5.89 13.11
CA ASN A 142 -9.54 5.34 13.00
C ASN A 142 -9.58 3.87 12.56
N SER A 143 -8.49 3.33 11.96
CA SER A 143 -8.45 1.94 11.51
C SER A 143 -8.66 0.93 12.64
N LEU A 144 -7.95 1.13 13.77
CA LEU A 144 -8.07 0.23 14.92
C LEU A 144 -9.43 0.36 15.61
N LEU A 145 -9.98 1.57 15.68
CA LEU A 145 -11.33 1.81 16.23
C LEU A 145 -12.38 1.09 15.39
N GLU A 146 -12.33 1.24 14.06
CA GLU A 146 -13.22 0.53 13.14
C GLU A 146 -13.11 -0.99 13.34
N ALA A 147 -11.89 -1.52 13.31
CA ALA A 147 -11.66 -2.96 13.46
C ALA A 147 -12.25 -3.52 14.77
N VAL A 148 -12.04 -2.84 15.90
CA VAL A 148 -12.55 -3.27 17.21
C VAL A 148 -14.07 -3.18 17.27
N VAL A 149 -14.67 -2.09 16.81
CA VAL A 149 -16.13 -1.89 16.84
C VAL A 149 -16.84 -2.92 15.96
N PHE A 150 -16.38 -3.08 14.71
CA PHE A 150 -17.00 -4.04 13.80
C PHE A 150 -16.74 -5.49 14.19
N ALA A 151 -15.57 -5.82 14.79
CA ALA A 151 -15.33 -7.15 15.34
C ALA A 151 -16.32 -7.51 16.44
N ASN A 152 -16.59 -6.58 17.37
CA ASN A 152 -17.57 -6.80 18.44
C ASN A 152 -18.98 -6.97 17.87
N ARG A 153 -19.41 -6.10 16.94
CA ARG A 153 -20.74 -6.19 16.32
C ARG A 153 -20.92 -7.49 15.52
N ALA A 154 -19.91 -7.88 14.75
CA ALA A 154 -19.94 -9.13 13.99
C ALA A 154 -20.03 -10.35 14.92
N ALA A 155 -19.29 -10.33 16.03
CA ALA A 155 -19.36 -11.41 17.03
C ALA A 155 -20.74 -11.50 17.69
N ASP A 156 -21.31 -10.39 18.14
CA ASP A 156 -22.66 -10.34 18.74
C ASP A 156 -23.72 -10.85 17.74
N HIS A 157 -23.66 -10.40 16.50
CA HIS A 157 -24.55 -10.88 15.45
C HIS A 157 -24.38 -12.39 15.22
N PHE A 158 -23.12 -12.87 15.06
CA PHE A 158 -22.84 -14.28 14.82
C PHE A 158 -23.38 -15.19 15.96
N ILE A 159 -23.17 -14.79 17.20
CA ILE A 159 -23.64 -15.54 18.39
C ILE A 159 -25.16 -15.58 18.46
N SER A 160 -25.86 -14.52 18.00
CA SER A 160 -27.32 -14.45 18.00
C SER A 160 -27.97 -15.31 16.90
N GLN A 161 -27.19 -15.80 15.92
CA GLN A 161 -27.74 -16.63 14.87
C GLN A 161 -28.05 -18.04 15.37
N PRO A 162 -29.13 -18.66 14.91
CA PRO A 162 -29.43 -20.07 15.24
C PRO A 162 -28.27 -20.95 14.73
N ASN A 163 -27.89 -21.93 15.56
CA ASN A 163 -26.95 -22.95 15.15
C ASN A 163 -27.49 -23.68 13.92
N ASN A 164 -26.89 -23.42 12.77
CA ASN A 164 -27.16 -24.20 11.58
C ASN A 164 -26.35 -25.49 11.68
N ASP A 165 -26.99 -26.62 11.35
CA ASP A 165 -26.29 -27.89 11.22
C ASP A 165 -25.10 -27.70 10.27
N LEU A 166 -23.89 -27.96 10.79
CA LEU A 166 -22.67 -27.91 10.00
C LEU A 166 -22.80 -28.95 8.86
N GLN A 167 -22.87 -28.47 7.64
CA GLN A 167 -22.76 -29.37 6.50
C GLN A 167 -21.38 -30.02 6.49
N GLU A 168 -21.31 -31.30 6.22
CA GLU A 168 -20.03 -32.01 6.10
C GLU A 168 -19.23 -31.41 4.94
N VAL A 169 -18.09 -30.83 5.26
CA VAL A 169 -17.18 -30.27 4.25
C VAL A 169 -16.51 -31.41 3.50
N PRO A 170 -16.63 -31.49 2.17
CA PRO A 170 -15.98 -32.55 1.39
C PRO A 170 -14.47 -32.49 1.60
N LYS A 171 -13.85 -33.67 1.69
CA LYS A 171 -12.39 -33.78 1.78
C LYS A 171 -11.74 -33.14 0.58
N TRP A 172 -10.70 -32.32 0.83
CA TRP A 172 -9.91 -31.76 -0.25
C TRP A 172 -9.20 -32.87 -1.04
N ARG A 173 -9.17 -32.71 -2.35
CA ARG A 173 -8.59 -33.70 -3.28
C ARG A 173 -7.40 -33.08 -3.98
N ALA A 174 -6.27 -33.79 -3.98
CA ALA A 174 -5.00 -33.38 -4.60
C ALA A 174 -4.63 -34.26 -5.80
N GLU A 175 -5.58 -35.10 -6.27
CA GLU A 175 -5.27 -36.01 -7.37
C GLU A 175 -4.88 -35.26 -8.65
N GLY A 176 -3.71 -35.55 -9.19
CA GLY A 176 -3.17 -34.90 -10.38
C GLY A 176 -2.39 -33.61 -10.10
N MET A 177 -2.30 -33.16 -8.84
CA MET A 177 -1.44 -32.05 -8.44
C MET A 177 -0.05 -32.55 -8.03
N GLN A 178 0.96 -31.71 -8.26
CA GLN A 178 2.36 -32.02 -7.95
C GLN A 178 2.86 -31.03 -6.88
N GLU A 179 3.84 -31.41 -6.10
CA GLU A 179 4.56 -30.48 -5.26
C GLU A 179 5.29 -29.45 -6.12
N LEU A 180 5.39 -28.21 -5.62
CA LEU A 180 6.11 -27.16 -6.31
C LEU A 180 7.61 -27.40 -6.15
N GLU A 181 8.29 -27.81 -7.22
CA GLU A 181 9.73 -28.12 -7.20
C GLU A 181 10.58 -26.84 -7.17
N GLU A 182 10.14 -25.77 -7.84
CA GLU A 182 10.89 -24.51 -7.96
C GLU A 182 10.11 -23.34 -7.37
N HIS A 183 10.69 -22.68 -6.36
CA HIS A 183 10.13 -21.47 -5.74
C HIS A 183 10.60 -20.16 -6.42
N ALA A 184 11.71 -20.20 -7.17
CA ALA A 184 12.28 -19.02 -7.80
C ALA A 184 11.32 -18.27 -8.75
N PRO A 185 10.47 -18.92 -9.55
CA PRO A 185 9.46 -18.23 -10.35
C PRO A 185 8.48 -17.42 -9.51
N LEU A 186 7.97 -17.97 -8.38
CA LEU A 186 7.03 -17.26 -7.50
C LEU A 186 7.65 -16.00 -6.87
N ILE A 187 8.91 -16.10 -6.46
CA ILE A 187 9.63 -14.97 -5.86
C ILE A 187 9.77 -13.85 -6.89
N ARG A 188 10.21 -14.18 -8.12
CA ARG A 188 10.34 -13.21 -9.21
C ARG A 188 9.01 -12.58 -9.60
N ASP A 189 7.94 -13.36 -9.65
CA ASP A 189 6.60 -12.88 -9.98
C ASP A 189 6.07 -11.94 -8.90
N LEU A 190 6.33 -12.23 -7.62
CA LEU A 190 6.01 -11.36 -6.50
C LEU A 190 6.77 -10.04 -6.56
N GLU A 191 8.06 -10.06 -6.88
CA GLU A 191 8.88 -8.86 -7.07
C GLU A 191 8.36 -8.01 -8.25
N THR A 192 8.05 -8.68 -9.37
CA THR A 192 7.47 -8.02 -10.56
C THR A 192 6.13 -7.37 -10.24
N LEU A 193 5.26 -8.07 -9.49
CA LEU A 193 3.99 -7.54 -9.03
C LEU A 193 4.18 -6.28 -8.17
N ARG A 194 5.02 -6.36 -7.14
CA ARG A 194 5.29 -5.24 -6.23
C ARG A 194 5.84 -4.04 -6.97
N LYS A 195 6.80 -4.26 -7.86
CA LYS A 195 7.39 -3.18 -8.67
C LYS A 195 6.36 -2.56 -9.62
N THR A 196 5.56 -3.37 -10.30
CA THR A 196 4.47 -2.88 -11.16
C THR A 196 3.48 -2.01 -10.38
N MET A 197 3.05 -2.45 -9.21
CA MET A 197 2.11 -1.70 -8.38
C MET A 197 2.72 -0.40 -7.85
N THR A 198 4.00 -0.39 -7.47
CA THR A 198 4.70 0.81 -7.00
C THR A 198 4.89 1.82 -8.13
N ASP A 199 5.43 1.39 -9.27
CA ASP A 199 5.84 2.30 -10.34
C ASP A 199 4.67 2.80 -11.18
N ASP A 200 3.72 1.91 -11.50
CA ASP A 200 2.66 2.18 -12.47
C ASP A 200 1.30 2.48 -11.83
N VAL A 201 1.00 1.94 -10.64
CA VAL A 201 -0.29 2.10 -9.94
C VAL A 201 -0.16 2.89 -8.64
N GLY A 202 1.06 3.26 -8.26
CA GLY A 202 1.39 3.95 -7.01
C GLY A 202 0.78 5.35 -6.89
N ILE A 203 1.40 6.19 -6.08
CA ILE A 203 0.84 7.44 -5.53
C ILE A 203 0.36 8.41 -6.62
N VAL A 204 1.22 8.74 -7.60
CA VAL A 204 0.83 9.55 -8.76
C VAL A 204 0.64 8.66 -9.96
N ARG A 205 -0.58 8.59 -10.45
CA ARG A 205 -1.01 7.75 -11.56
C ARG A 205 -1.01 8.50 -12.89
N SER A 206 -1.03 7.75 -14.00
CA SER A 206 -1.38 8.25 -15.35
C SER A 206 -2.04 7.13 -16.13
N PHE A 207 -2.87 7.46 -17.11
CA PHE A 207 -3.55 6.43 -17.92
C PHE A 207 -2.57 5.48 -18.59
N ASN A 208 -1.49 6.01 -19.18
CA ASN A 208 -0.48 5.17 -19.82
C ASN A 208 0.18 4.15 -18.88
N ARG A 209 0.48 4.54 -17.63
CA ARG A 209 1.05 3.64 -16.65
C ARG A 209 0.05 2.61 -16.16
N LEU A 210 -1.18 3.03 -15.87
CA LEU A 210 -2.26 2.11 -15.48
C LEU A 210 -2.54 1.07 -16.56
N GLU A 211 -2.57 1.46 -17.84
CA GLU A 211 -2.73 0.53 -18.95
C GLU A 211 -1.54 -0.43 -19.09
N ARG A 212 -0.32 0.05 -18.83
CA ARG A 212 0.87 -0.80 -18.78
C ARG A 212 0.77 -1.83 -17.64
N ALA A 213 0.39 -1.39 -16.44
CA ALA A 213 0.16 -2.26 -15.30
C ALA A 213 -0.90 -3.33 -15.62
N LYS A 214 -2.03 -2.94 -16.21
CA LYS A 214 -3.09 -3.88 -16.62
C LYS A 214 -2.56 -4.99 -17.52
N ARG A 215 -1.75 -4.67 -18.52
CA ARG A 215 -1.14 -5.68 -19.40
C ARG A 215 -0.21 -6.61 -18.64
N MET A 216 0.63 -6.08 -17.74
CA MET A 216 1.55 -6.88 -16.92
C MET A 216 0.79 -7.79 -15.96
N LEU A 217 -0.22 -7.27 -15.27
CA LEU A 217 -1.05 -8.06 -14.35
C LEU A 217 -1.85 -9.15 -15.07
N THR A 218 -2.31 -8.90 -16.31
CA THR A 218 -2.96 -9.93 -17.14
C THR A 218 -2.01 -11.07 -17.46
N LEU A 219 -0.74 -10.78 -17.73
CA LEU A 219 0.29 -11.81 -17.94
C LEU A 219 0.55 -12.60 -16.67
N LEU A 220 0.84 -11.91 -15.55
CA LEU A 220 1.09 -12.56 -14.26
C LEU A 220 -0.09 -13.44 -13.81
N SER A 221 -1.33 -12.98 -14.01
CA SER A 221 -2.52 -13.77 -13.66
C SER A 221 -2.55 -15.11 -14.41
N LYS A 222 -2.19 -15.11 -15.69
CA LYS A 222 -2.14 -16.35 -16.49
C LYS A 222 -1.05 -17.31 -16.01
N GLU A 223 0.15 -16.79 -15.73
CA GLU A 223 1.26 -17.61 -15.23
C GLU A 223 0.93 -18.19 -13.85
N VAL A 224 0.42 -17.40 -12.94
CA VAL A 224 0.01 -17.85 -11.60
C VAL A 224 -1.12 -18.89 -11.68
N ASP A 225 -2.11 -18.70 -12.56
CA ASP A 225 -3.18 -19.68 -12.76
C ASP A 225 -2.68 -21.01 -13.34
N LEU A 226 -1.67 -20.99 -14.20
CA LEU A 226 -1.04 -22.22 -14.73
C LEU A 226 -0.35 -23.01 -13.61
N ILE A 227 0.39 -22.33 -12.74
CA ILE A 227 1.04 -22.95 -11.58
C ILE A 227 -0.03 -23.46 -10.61
N TRP A 228 -1.04 -22.65 -10.28
CA TRP A 228 -2.13 -23.00 -9.36
C TRP A 228 -2.86 -24.29 -9.74
N ARG A 229 -3.15 -24.48 -11.00
CA ARG A 229 -3.90 -25.66 -11.50
C ARG A 229 -3.11 -26.96 -11.44
N ARG A 230 -1.78 -26.90 -11.33
CA ARG A 230 -0.90 -28.06 -11.38
C ARG A 230 -0.23 -28.39 -10.06
N SER A 231 -0.20 -27.43 -9.14
CA SER A 231 0.59 -27.54 -7.90
C SER A 231 -0.31 -27.70 -6.68
N ILE A 232 0.17 -28.46 -5.72
CA ILE A 232 -0.39 -28.46 -4.36
C ILE A 232 -0.25 -27.05 -3.81
N PRO A 233 -1.33 -26.41 -3.33
CA PRO A 233 -1.28 -25.03 -2.85
C PRO A 233 -0.31 -24.86 -1.68
N THR A 234 0.72 -24.05 -1.88
CA THR A 234 1.60 -23.57 -0.82
C THR A 234 1.13 -22.18 -0.35
N ARG A 235 1.58 -21.77 0.82
CA ARG A 235 1.27 -20.42 1.35
C ARG A 235 1.66 -19.33 0.35
N ASP A 236 2.87 -19.39 -0.19
CA ASP A 236 3.42 -18.37 -1.09
C ASP A 236 2.61 -18.32 -2.41
N LEU A 237 2.20 -19.46 -2.94
CA LEU A 237 1.36 -19.53 -4.14
C LEU A 237 -0.05 -18.94 -3.89
N ILE A 238 -0.65 -19.24 -2.73
CA ILE A 238 -1.95 -18.67 -2.33
C ILE A 238 -1.83 -17.15 -2.20
N GLU A 239 -0.80 -16.67 -1.51
CA GLU A 239 -0.58 -15.23 -1.31
C GLU A 239 -0.35 -14.51 -2.65
N LEU A 240 0.52 -15.05 -3.52
CA LEU A 240 0.78 -14.46 -4.83
C LEU A 240 -0.50 -14.37 -5.68
N ARG A 241 -1.27 -15.47 -5.74
CA ARG A 241 -2.55 -15.51 -6.47
C ARG A 241 -3.53 -14.45 -5.97
N ASN A 242 -3.68 -14.32 -4.65
CA ASN A 242 -4.56 -13.33 -4.04
C ASN A 242 -4.07 -11.90 -4.32
N LEU A 243 -2.76 -11.65 -4.24
CA LEU A 243 -2.17 -10.34 -4.53
C LEU A 243 -2.37 -9.93 -5.99
N VAL A 244 -2.20 -10.85 -6.95
CA VAL A 244 -2.44 -10.57 -8.37
C VAL A 244 -3.92 -10.23 -8.62
N LEU A 245 -4.84 -10.94 -7.98
CA LEU A 245 -6.28 -10.66 -8.09
C LEU A 245 -6.62 -9.27 -7.55
N VAL A 246 -6.17 -8.94 -6.34
CA VAL A 246 -6.41 -7.63 -5.72
C VAL A 246 -5.76 -6.50 -6.52
N ALA A 247 -4.52 -6.68 -6.99
CA ALA A 247 -3.82 -5.72 -7.83
C ALA A 247 -4.56 -5.43 -9.15
N THR A 248 -5.14 -6.46 -9.75
CA THR A 248 -5.96 -6.32 -10.96
C THR A 248 -7.19 -5.45 -10.69
N HIS A 249 -7.94 -5.72 -9.63
CA HIS A 249 -9.11 -4.90 -9.26
C HIS A 249 -8.72 -3.45 -8.95
N ILE A 250 -7.66 -3.21 -8.17
CA ILE A 250 -7.17 -1.85 -7.87
C ILE A 250 -6.84 -1.10 -9.17
N THR A 251 -6.17 -1.76 -10.12
CA THR A 251 -5.76 -1.16 -11.38
C THR A 251 -6.96 -0.84 -12.28
N GLU A 252 -7.93 -1.74 -12.38
CA GLU A 252 -9.16 -1.55 -13.14
C GLU A 252 -10.02 -0.43 -12.55
N ASP A 253 -10.20 -0.39 -11.25
CA ASP A 253 -10.92 0.68 -10.56
C ASP A 253 -10.24 2.04 -10.76
N ALA A 254 -8.90 2.08 -10.72
CA ALA A 254 -8.13 3.29 -10.98
C ALA A 254 -8.28 3.78 -12.43
N LEU A 255 -8.34 2.87 -13.41
CA LEU A 255 -8.60 3.19 -14.82
C LEU A 255 -10.02 3.71 -15.07
N ASN A 256 -10.99 3.14 -14.37
CA ASN A 256 -12.41 3.49 -14.54
C ASN A 256 -12.77 4.81 -13.87
N ARG A 257 -12.01 5.25 -12.87
CA ARG A 257 -12.27 6.50 -12.17
C ARG A 257 -11.96 7.72 -13.05
N LYS A 258 -12.92 8.64 -13.12
CA LYS A 258 -12.86 9.82 -14.02
C LYS A 258 -12.57 11.12 -13.27
N GLU A 259 -12.36 11.07 -11.96
CA GLU A 259 -12.05 12.24 -11.13
C GLU A 259 -10.97 11.93 -10.09
N ASN A 260 -10.17 12.93 -9.76
CA ASN A 260 -9.26 12.88 -8.62
C ASN A 260 -10.05 13.07 -7.34
N ARG A 261 -9.95 12.11 -6.41
CA ARG A 261 -10.66 12.17 -5.13
C ARG A 261 -9.88 11.44 -4.04
N GLY A 262 -9.63 12.13 -2.94
CA GLY A 262 -8.88 11.58 -1.81
C GLY A 262 -7.47 11.18 -2.23
N LEU A 263 -7.12 9.92 -2.01
CA LEU A 263 -5.80 9.38 -2.35
C LEU A 263 -5.68 8.95 -3.83
N HIS A 264 -6.78 8.83 -4.56
CA HIS A 264 -6.71 8.60 -5.99
C HIS A 264 -6.28 9.89 -6.71
N TRP A 265 -5.07 9.87 -7.25
CA TRP A 265 -4.51 10.99 -7.99
C TRP A 265 -3.94 10.53 -9.33
N ASN A 266 -4.62 10.92 -10.40
CA ASN A 266 -4.18 10.68 -11.78
C ASN A 266 -3.88 12.04 -12.43
N LYS A 267 -2.61 12.24 -12.83
CA LYS A 267 -2.16 13.50 -13.41
C LYS A 267 -2.82 13.85 -14.75
N ASP A 268 -3.41 12.87 -15.44
CA ASP A 268 -4.08 13.07 -16.71
C ASP A 268 -5.56 13.50 -16.53
N LEU A 269 -6.03 13.65 -15.29
CA LEU A 269 -7.37 14.15 -14.93
C LEU A 269 -7.34 15.60 -14.41
N ILE A 270 -6.21 16.31 -14.57
CA ILE A 270 -6.03 17.71 -14.16
C ILE A 270 -6.29 18.63 -15.35
#